data_2a7eafde071287f084b942e70bbd0830
#
_entry.id   2a7eafde071287f084b942e70bbd0830
#
_cell.length_a   1.000
_cell.length_b   1.000
_cell.length_c   1.000
_cell.angle_alpha   90.00
_cell.angle_beta   90.00
_cell.angle_gamma   90.00
#
_symmetry.space_group_name_H-M   'P 1'
#
loop_
_entity.id
_entity.type
_entity.pdbx_description
1 polymer ?
#
loop_
_entity_poly.entity_id
_entity_poly.type
_entity_poly.pdbx_seq_one_letter_code
_entity_poly.pdbx_strand_id
1 'polypeptide(L)'
;MNPIFIVGHGLAGAILAHSLLDEGFKVYCTDAEIDHSASRVAAGLINPFIGPKLNIPQEFRDCIEANLIFFKKWEKLYGEKLFKEETLLRVFSSEHQVIKWKELSDSSEYAKSFVSEKNLNQMGISGRWGAGETKSYRLDVGRFIEKSKQLLMSMDSWIEPREADMSSKSKPTTIFAEGYNVANNSFFNWLPFAPAQGEILELQGPHFPAVSNGTWLLPHCDDKYLSGSTWKHTDLNSGPTLEGKSEIYRKLKFIPINQFREVDHFSGIRSGTKDRNPIIGRHPTHQNLFIFNGFGSRGSTTIKLSANHLINLLVRNVELPSHINLNRFMEYYRKISP
;
A
#
# COMPACT_ATOMS: atom_id res chain seq x y z
N MET A 1 21.02 12.56 -18.51
CA MET A 1 20.41 12.98 -17.21
C MET A 1 21.29 12.48 -16.09
N ASN A 2 21.43 13.24 -15.01
CA ASN A 2 22.14 12.76 -13.82
C ASN A 2 21.40 11.56 -13.22
N PRO A 3 22.12 10.59 -12.67
CA PRO A 3 21.49 9.43 -12.05
C PRO A 3 20.67 9.85 -10.83
N ILE A 4 19.60 9.09 -10.55
CA ILE A 4 18.75 9.27 -9.36
C ILE A 4 19.00 8.09 -8.43
N PHE A 5 19.21 8.40 -7.15
CA PHE A 5 19.38 7.41 -6.09
C PHE A 5 18.08 7.27 -5.30
N ILE A 6 17.64 6.05 -5.07
CA ILE A 6 16.49 5.71 -4.23
C ILE A 6 16.98 4.95 -3.01
N VAL A 7 16.64 5.46 -1.83
CA VAL A 7 16.90 4.82 -0.55
C VAL A 7 15.60 4.20 -0.04
N GLY A 8 15.57 2.88 0.07
CA GLY A 8 14.40 2.08 0.40
C GLY A 8 13.77 1.43 -0.84
N HIS A 9 13.68 0.10 -0.83
CA HIS A 9 13.10 -0.73 -1.90
C HIS A 9 11.90 -1.55 -1.41
N GLY A 10 11.03 -0.94 -0.58
CA GLY A 10 9.66 -1.40 -0.41
C GLY A 10 8.83 -1.11 -1.66
N LEU A 11 7.51 -1.29 -1.58
CA LEU A 11 6.61 -1.04 -2.71
C LEU A 11 6.76 0.37 -3.31
N ALA A 12 6.98 1.38 -2.45
CA ALA A 12 7.15 2.77 -2.89
C ALA A 12 8.42 2.95 -3.73
N GLY A 13 9.55 2.48 -3.24
CA GLY A 13 10.83 2.56 -3.96
C GLY A 13 10.83 1.74 -5.24
N ALA A 14 10.25 0.54 -5.22
CA ALA A 14 10.14 -0.32 -6.39
C ALA A 14 9.31 0.31 -7.52
N ILE A 15 8.10 0.82 -7.22
CA ILE A 15 7.26 1.51 -8.21
C ILE A 15 7.94 2.78 -8.72
N LEU A 16 8.58 3.55 -7.83
CA LEU A 16 9.28 4.77 -8.22
C LEU A 16 10.47 4.46 -9.12
N ALA A 17 11.30 3.45 -8.80
CA ALA A 17 12.42 3.03 -9.62
C ALA A 17 11.99 2.70 -11.05
N HIS A 18 10.95 1.86 -11.18
CA HIS A 18 10.40 1.49 -12.48
C HIS A 18 9.81 2.67 -13.25
N SER A 19 9.15 3.58 -12.53
CA SER A 19 8.58 4.78 -13.14
C SER A 19 9.65 5.74 -13.66
N LEU A 20 10.79 5.85 -12.96
CA LEU A 20 11.94 6.64 -13.41
C LEU A 20 12.68 5.97 -14.59
N LEU A 21 12.80 4.63 -14.57
CA LEU A 21 13.33 3.88 -15.72
C LEU A 21 12.48 4.08 -16.97
N ASP A 22 11.15 4.15 -16.83
CA ASP A 22 10.21 4.43 -17.93
C ASP A 22 10.44 5.80 -18.56
N GLU A 23 10.90 6.78 -17.78
CA GLU A 23 11.27 8.13 -18.26
C GLU A 23 12.74 8.24 -18.74
N GLY A 24 13.46 7.12 -18.79
CA GLY A 24 14.84 7.06 -19.27
C GLY A 24 15.91 7.52 -18.28
N PHE A 25 15.60 7.64 -17.01
CA PHE A 25 16.60 7.92 -15.98
C PHE A 25 17.48 6.72 -15.69
N LYS A 26 18.75 6.96 -15.43
CA LYS A 26 19.60 6.00 -14.75
C LYS A 26 19.25 6.02 -13.27
N VAL A 27 18.84 4.87 -12.74
CA VAL A 27 18.42 4.72 -11.35
C VAL A 27 19.40 3.84 -10.60
N TYR A 28 19.73 4.22 -9.38
CA TYR A 28 20.40 3.37 -8.42
C TYR A 28 19.49 3.20 -7.20
N CYS A 29 19.42 2.00 -6.67
CA CYS A 29 18.55 1.68 -5.54
C CYS A 29 19.32 0.92 -4.47
N THR A 30 19.08 1.27 -3.20
CA THR A 30 19.59 0.56 -2.04
C THR A 30 18.48 0.31 -1.03
N ASP A 31 18.57 -0.77 -0.26
CA ASP A 31 17.62 -1.09 0.82
C ASP A 31 18.36 -1.71 2.01
N ALA A 32 18.04 -1.24 3.20
CA ALA A 32 18.55 -1.81 4.45
C ALA A 32 17.89 -3.15 4.82
N GLU A 33 16.90 -3.62 4.04
CA GLU A 33 16.15 -4.86 4.26
C GLU A 33 15.58 -5.01 5.67
N ILE A 34 14.99 -3.92 6.17
CA ILE A 34 14.49 -3.82 7.55
C ILE A 34 13.36 -4.83 7.78
N ASP A 35 13.45 -5.57 8.88
CA ASP A 35 12.38 -6.39 9.39
C ASP A 35 11.12 -5.56 9.66
N HIS A 36 9.95 -6.18 9.66
CA HIS A 36 8.65 -5.53 9.87
C HIS A 36 8.25 -4.48 8.81
N SER A 37 8.88 -4.48 7.62
CA SER A 37 8.41 -3.65 6.51
C SER A 37 6.98 -4.04 6.09
N ALA A 38 6.07 -3.05 6.04
CA ALA A 38 4.69 -3.29 5.61
C ALA A 38 4.59 -3.93 4.21
N SER A 39 5.54 -3.64 3.33
CA SER A 39 5.56 -4.17 1.97
C SER A 39 5.82 -5.67 1.89
N ARG A 40 6.50 -6.25 2.88
CA ARG A 40 6.78 -7.69 2.93
C ARG A 40 5.55 -8.53 3.29
N VAL A 41 4.58 -7.94 3.99
CA VAL A 41 3.38 -8.64 4.50
C VAL A 41 2.08 -8.10 3.87
N ALA A 42 2.18 -7.16 2.95
CA ALA A 42 1.01 -6.52 2.37
C ALA A 42 0.17 -7.50 1.55
N ALA A 43 -1.12 -7.62 1.87
CA ALA A 43 -2.06 -8.43 1.11
C ALA A 43 -2.39 -7.86 -0.30
N GLY A 44 -1.97 -6.63 -0.58
CA GLY A 44 -2.12 -5.99 -1.88
C GLY A 44 -3.55 -5.62 -2.30
N LEU A 45 -4.52 -5.70 -1.37
CA LEU A 45 -5.90 -5.36 -1.65
C LEU A 45 -6.07 -3.87 -1.98
N ILE A 46 -6.76 -3.61 -3.09
CA ILE A 46 -7.16 -2.28 -3.55
C ILE A 46 -8.68 -2.25 -3.60
N ASN A 47 -9.27 -1.72 -2.54
CA ASN A 47 -10.71 -1.63 -2.35
C ASN A 47 -11.18 -0.18 -2.56
N PRO A 48 -12.15 0.08 -3.45
CA PRO A 48 -12.68 1.43 -3.66
C PRO A 48 -13.40 1.99 -2.43
N PHE A 49 -14.05 1.14 -1.63
CA PHE A 49 -14.91 1.57 -0.54
C PHE A 49 -14.17 1.63 0.80
N ILE A 50 -13.99 2.85 1.30
CA ILE A 50 -13.27 3.11 2.55
C ILE A 50 -14.25 3.34 3.71
N GLY A 51 -13.99 2.62 4.80
CA GLY A 51 -14.70 2.76 6.06
C GLY A 51 -16.17 2.35 6.00
N PRO A 52 -16.92 2.62 7.09
CA PRO A 52 -18.32 2.21 7.20
C PRO A 52 -19.27 3.04 6.31
N LYS A 53 -18.85 4.22 5.88
CA LYS A 53 -19.65 5.09 4.98
C LYS A 53 -19.52 4.74 3.50
N LEU A 54 -18.72 3.73 3.15
CA LEU A 54 -18.49 3.30 1.77
C LEU A 54 -18.02 4.43 0.84
N ASN A 55 -17.17 5.32 1.34
CA ASN A 55 -16.67 6.44 0.54
C ASN A 55 -15.66 5.96 -0.50
N ILE A 56 -15.76 6.49 -1.70
CA ILE A 56 -14.76 6.33 -2.76
C ILE A 56 -13.85 7.57 -2.73
N PRO A 57 -12.52 7.43 -2.61
CA PRO A 57 -11.60 8.56 -2.73
C PRO A 57 -11.73 9.24 -4.10
N GLN A 58 -11.64 10.56 -4.13
CA GLN A 58 -11.79 11.35 -5.36
C GLN A 58 -10.83 10.89 -6.47
N GLU A 59 -9.58 10.60 -6.14
CA GLU A 59 -8.54 10.19 -7.10
C GLU A 59 -8.48 8.67 -7.32
N PHE A 60 -9.48 7.90 -6.83
CA PHE A 60 -9.41 6.44 -6.91
C PHE A 60 -9.35 5.93 -8.35
N ARG A 61 -10.13 6.53 -9.24
CA ARG A 61 -10.15 6.18 -10.67
C ARG A 61 -8.78 6.41 -11.31
N ASP A 62 -8.18 7.57 -11.07
CA ASP A 62 -6.88 7.93 -11.62
C ASP A 62 -5.78 7.02 -11.09
N CYS A 63 -5.87 6.63 -9.80
CA CYS A 63 -4.99 5.64 -9.20
C CYS A 63 -5.08 4.28 -9.91
N ILE A 64 -6.29 3.80 -10.19
CA ILE A 64 -6.51 2.51 -10.86
C ILE A 64 -6.01 2.56 -12.29
N GLU A 65 -6.31 3.61 -13.03
CA GLU A 65 -5.84 3.80 -14.41
C GLU A 65 -4.30 3.83 -14.48
N ALA A 66 -3.66 4.59 -13.60
CA ALA A 66 -2.20 4.62 -13.50
C ALA A 66 -1.60 3.24 -13.19
N ASN A 67 -2.19 2.49 -12.27
CA ASN A 67 -1.76 1.14 -11.93
C ASN A 67 -1.95 0.17 -13.12
N LEU A 68 -3.09 0.19 -13.78
CA LEU A 68 -3.39 -0.70 -14.93
C LEU A 68 -2.38 -0.50 -16.07
N ILE A 69 -2.09 0.75 -16.43
CA ILE A 69 -1.10 1.09 -17.47
C ILE A 69 0.28 0.60 -17.06
N PHE A 70 0.69 0.91 -15.82
CA PHE A 70 2.01 0.57 -15.31
C PHE A 70 2.23 -0.93 -15.22
N PHE A 71 1.36 -1.67 -14.55
CA PHE A 71 1.52 -3.11 -14.39
C PHE A 71 1.38 -3.87 -15.69
N LYS A 72 0.49 -3.46 -16.61
CA LYS A 72 0.39 -4.07 -17.95
C LYS A 72 1.73 -4.08 -18.71
N LYS A 73 2.51 -2.98 -18.60
CA LYS A 73 3.83 -2.87 -19.21
C LYS A 73 4.83 -3.84 -18.57
N TRP A 74 4.94 -3.80 -17.24
CA TRP A 74 5.95 -4.56 -16.50
C TRP A 74 5.63 -6.04 -16.42
N GLU A 75 4.35 -6.43 -16.33
CA GLU A 75 3.90 -7.83 -16.47
C GLU A 75 4.32 -8.45 -17.80
N LYS A 76 4.23 -7.68 -18.89
CA LYS A 76 4.70 -8.15 -20.20
C LYS A 76 6.21 -8.43 -20.19
N LEU A 77 7.00 -7.58 -19.54
CA LEU A 77 8.45 -7.79 -19.42
C LEU A 77 8.78 -8.98 -18.52
N TYR A 78 8.06 -9.13 -17.42
CA TYR A 78 8.30 -10.21 -16.45
C TYR A 78 7.72 -11.55 -16.86
N GLY A 79 6.81 -11.58 -17.85
CA GLY A 79 6.09 -12.78 -18.25
C GLY A 79 5.13 -13.31 -17.18
N GLU A 80 4.68 -12.47 -16.26
CA GLU A 80 3.93 -12.86 -15.08
C GLU A 80 2.85 -11.84 -14.71
N LYS A 81 1.68 -12.32 -14.27
CA LYS A 81 0.57 -11.48 -13.84
C LYS A 81 0.74 -11.08 -12.38
N LEU A 82 0.80 -9.76 -12.12
CA LEU A 82 1.04 -9.19 -10.80
C LEU A 82 -0.15 -8.37 -10.28
N PHE A 83 -0.92 -7.78 -11.19
CA PHE A 83 -2.05 -6.92 -10.89
C PHE A 83 -3.32 -7.46 -11.55
N LYS A 84 -4.34 -7.77 -10.76
CA LYS A 84 -5.59 -8.38 -11.24
C LYS A 84 -6.83 -7.70 -10.67
N GLU A 85 -7.90 -7.70 -11.46
CA GLU A 85 -9.23 -7.42 -10.94
C GLU A 85 -9.72 -8.61 -10.09
N GLU A 86 -10.38 -8.32 -8.98
CA GLU A 86 -10.91 -9.31 -8.06
C GLU A 86 -12.28 -8.84 -7.53
N THR A 87 -13.25 -9.75 -7.49
CA THR A 87 -14.53 -9.46 -6.85
C THR A 87 -14.41 -9.66 -5.35
N LEU A 88 -14.73 -8.61 -4.58
CA LEU A 88 -14.77 -8.64 -3.12
C LEU A 88 -16.21 -8.53 -2.63
N LEU A 89 -16.67 -9.49 -1.83
CA LEU A 89 -17.96 -9.39 -1.15
C LEU A 89 -17.83 -8.48 0.07
N ARG A 90 -18.43 -7.30 0.01
CA ARG A 90 -18.53 -6.38 1.14
C ARG A 90 -19.76 -6.68 1.96
N VAL A 91 -19.63 -7.45 3.03
CA VAL A 91 -20.71 -7.78 3.96
C VAL A 91 -21.10 -6.53 4.77
N PHE A 92 -22.38 -6.18 4.76
CA PHE A 92 -22.87 -4.97 5.39
C PHE A 92 -23.11 -5.16 6.91
N SER A 93 -22.77 -4.13 7.66
CA SER A 93 -22.94 -4.09 9.12
C SER A 93 -24.19 -3.33 9.57
N SER A 94 -24.89 -2.66 8.65
CA SER A 94 -26.08 -1.84 8.95
C SER A 94 -26.96 -1.64 7.74
N GLU A 95 -28.23 -1.31 7.99
CA GLU A 95 -29.19 -0.92 6.95
C GLU A 95 -28.74 0.31 6.16
N HIS A 96 -28.09 1.26 6.83
CA HIS A 96 -27.53 2.44 6.17
C HIS A 96 -26.55 2.05 5.04
N GLN A 97 -25.76 1.00 5.22
CA GLN A 97 -24.85 0.53 4.15
C GLN A 97 -25.63 -0.09 2.99
N VAL A 98 -26.77 -0.73 3.22
CA VAL A 98 -27.65 -1.25 2.15
C VAL A 98 -28.22 -0.10 1.32
N ILE A 99 -28.75 0.93 1.98
CA ILE A 99 -29.27 2.14 1.32
C ILE A 99 -28.16 2.79 0.48
N LYS A 100 -27.00 3.00 1.10
CA LYS A 100 -25.85 3.60 0.42
C LYS A 100 -25.36 2.75 -0.76
N TRP A 101 -25.41 1.44 -0.64
CA TRP A 101 -25.00 0.54 -1.72
C TRP A 101 -25.92 0.66 -2.94
N LYS A 102 -27.24 0.81 -2.75
CA LYS A 102 -28.18 1.04 -3.85
C LYS A 102 -27.83 2.30 -4.63
N GLU A 103 -27.55 3.41 -3.93
CA GLU A 103 -27.13 4.67 -4.58
C GLU A 103 -25.80 4.48 -5.36
N LEU A 104 -24.86 3.74 -4.79
CA LEU A 104 -23.57 3.48 -5.42
C LEU A 104 -23.68 2.54 -6.63
N SER A 105 -24.62 1.59 -6.61
CA SER A 105 -24.84 0.67 -7.75
C SER A 105 -25.33 1.41 -9.00
N ASP A 106 -26.04 2.52 -8.82
CA ASP A 106 -26.53 3.35 -9.91
C ASP A 106 -25.49 4.37 -10.43
N SER A 107 -24.48 4.70 -9.59
CA SER A 107 -23.55 5.80 -9.84
C SER A 107 -22.09 5.42 -9.98
N SER A 108 -21.71 4.19 -9.62
CA SER A 108 -20.30 3.76 -9.57
C SER A 108 -20.08 2.41 -10.22
N GLU A 109 -19.13 2.33 -11.12
CA GLU A 109 -18.68 1.07 -11.73
C GLU A 109 -18.08 0.06 -10.74
N TYR A 110 -17.75 0.48 -9.52
CA TYR A 110 -17.15 -0.37 -8.48
C TYR A 110 -18.17 -1.10 -7.63
N ALA A 111 -19.41 -0.61 -7.56
CA ALA A 111 -20.52 -1.29 -6.91
C ALA A 111 -21.26 -2.15 -7.93
N LYS A 112 -21.17 -3.46 -7.75
CA LYS A 112 -21.85 -4.45 -8.61
C LYS A 112 -23.16 -4.92 -7.96
N SER A 113 -23.45 -6.18 -8.04
CA SER A 113 -24.66 -6.81 -7.55
C SER A 113 -24.84 -6.71 -6.03
N PHE A 114 -26.06 -6.68 -5.58
CA PHE A 114 -26.41 -6.90 -4.17
C PHE A 114 -26.62 -8.40 -3.93
N VAL A 115 -26.05 -8.91 -2.85
CA VAL A 115 -26.19 -10.29 -2.41
C VAL A 115 -27.05 -10.33 -1.15
N SER A 116 -28.19 -11.03 -1.21
CA SER A 116 -29.11 -11.14 -0.09
C SER A 116 -28.56 -11.98 1.06
N GLU A 117 -29.11 -11.79 2.27
CA GLU A 117 -28.81 -12.64 3.43
C GLU A 117 -28.96 -14.14 3.13
N LYS A 118 -30.06 -14.53 2.43
CA LYS A 118 -30.29 -15.91 2.04
C LYS A 118 -29.14 -16.48 1.22
N ASN A 119 -28.65 -15.74 0.24
CA ASN A 119 -27.55 -16.18 -0.61
C ASN A 119 -26.22 -16.22 0.16
N LEU A 120 -25.97 -15.26 1.07
CA LEU A 120 -24.80 -15.29 1.94
C LEU A 120 -24.82 -16.54 2.85
N ASN A 121 -25.96 -16.87 3.43
CA ASN A 121 -26.10 -18.07 4.28
C ASN A 121 -25.81 -19.37 3.51
N GLN A 122 -26.17 -19.44 2.23
CA GLN A 122 -25.81 -20.58 1.37
C GLN A 122 -24.30 -20.69 1.12
N MET A 123 -23.58 -19.57 1.21
CA MET A 123 -22.13 -19.51 1.11
C MET A 123 -21.42 -19.70 2.47
N GLY A 124 -22.18 -19.92 3.56
CA GLY A 124 -21.66 -19.98 4.92
C GLY A 124 -21.27 -18.62 5.51
N ILE A 125 -21.74 -17.52 4.92
CA ILE A 125 -21.42 -16.16 5.38
C ILE A 125 -22.61 -15.61 6.18
N SER A 126 -22.36 -15.19 7.43
CA SER A 126 -23.37 -14.54 8.27
C SER A 126 -23.41 -13.05 7.98
N GLY A 127 -24.54 -12.56 7.49
CA GLY A 127 -24.68 -11.14 7.11
C GLY A 127 -26.13 -10.71 7.01
N ARG A 128 -26.78 -10.35 8.15
CA ARG A 128 -28.18 -9.92 8.25
C ARG A 128 -28.58 -8.86 7.20
N TRP A 129 -27.68 -7.98 6.85
CA TRP A 129 -27.94 -6.88 5.93
C TRP A 129 -27.54 -7.19 4.48
N GLY A 130 -27.10 -8.44 4.20
CA GLY A 130 -26.59 -8.81 2.90
C GLY A 130 -25.17 -8.30 2.66
N ALA A 131 -24.79 -8.31 1.40
CA ALA A 131 -23.48 -7.81 0.94
C ALA A 131 -23.60 -7.14 -0.44
N GLY A 132 -22.55 -6.42 -0.81
CA GLY A 132 -22.38 -5.91 -2.17
C GLY A 132 -21.15 -6.54 -2.82
N GLU A 133 -21.28 -6.96 -4.07
CA GLU A 133 -20.13 -7.35 -4.89
C GLU A 133 -19.37 -6.11 -5.34
N THR A 134 -18.14 -5.99 -4.88
CA THR A 134 -17.26 -4.87 -5.17
C THR A 134 -16.27 -5.23 -6.26
N LYS A 135 -16.20 -4.40 -7.31
CA LYS A 135 -15.06 -4.43 -8.23
C LYS A 135 -13.83 -3.89 -7.52
N SER A 136 -12.93 -4.74 -7.15
CA SER A 136 -11.67 -4.45 -6.46
C SER A 136 -10.48 -4.94 -7.28
N TYR A 137 -9.27 -4.67 -6.79
CA TYR A 137 -8.05 -5.14 -7.44
C TYR A 137 -7.08 -5.71 -6.41
N ARG A 138 -6.17 -6.52 -6.89
CA ARG A 138 -5.13 -7.15 -6.10
C ARG A 138 -3.77 -6.99 -6.76
N LEU A 139 -2.80 -6.53 -6.00
CA LEU A 139 -1.39 -6.51 -6.38
C LEU A 139 -0.64 -7.60 -5.61
N ASP A 140 0.11 -8.44 -6.31
CA ASP A 140 1.11 -9.29 -5.66
C ASP A 140 2.35 -8.44 -5.31
N VAL A 141 2.32 -7.87 -4.11
CA VAL A 141 3.33 -6.91 -3.65
C VAL A 141 4.69 -7.58 -3.49
N GLY A 142 4.72 -8.74 -2.85
CA GLY A 142 5.96 -9.48 -2.60
C GLY A 142 6.66 -9.86 -3.91
N ARG A 143 5.90 -10.43 -4.82
CA ARG A 143 6.42 -10.85 -6.13
C ARG A 143 6.90 -9.68 -6.98
N PHE A 144 6.17 -8.56 -6.97
CA PHE A 144 6.60 -7.35 -7.68
C PHE A 144 7.92 -6.80 -7.14
N ILE A 145 8.09 -6.72 -5.82
CA ILE A 145 9.34 -6.24 -5.19
C ILE A 145 10.51 -7.17 -5.54
N GLU A 146 10.29 -8.48 -5.50
CA GLU A 146 11.31 -9.47 -5.88
C GLU A 146 11.76 -9.29 -7.33
N LYS A 147 10.82 -9.21 -8.27
CA LYS A 147 11.10 -8.97 -9.70
C LYS A 147 11.80 -7.64 -9.93
N SER A 148 11.38 -6.62 -9.20
CA SER A 148 12.01 -5.30 -9.24
C SER A 148 13.47 -5.35 -8.82
N LYS A 149 13.79 -6.03 -7.71
CA LYS A 149 15.17 -6.20 -7.24
C LYS A 149 16.01 -6.96 -8.26
N GLN A 150 15.49 -8.07 -8.79
CA GLN A 150 16.17 -8.87 -9.84
C GLN A 150 16.50 -8.03 -11.07
N LEU A 151 15.56 -7.21 -11.54
CA LEU A 151 15.79 -6.31 -12.67
C LEU A 151 16.88 -5.28 -12.36
N LEU A 152 16.83 -4.60 -11.22
CA LEU A 152 17.82 -3.60 -10.83
C LEU A 152 19.22 -4.21 -10.70
N MET A 153 19.33 -5.42 -10.16
CA MET A 153 20.59 -6.17 -10.10
C MET A 153 21.12 -6.49 -11.50
N SER A 154 20.26 -6.94 -12.43
CA SER A 154 20.66 -7.25 -13.80
C SER A 154 21.12 -6.02 -14.62
N MET A 155 20.78 -4.81 -14.14
CA MET A 155 21.15 -3.54 -14.74
C MET A 155 22.32 -2.84 -14.04
N ASP A 156 23.00 -3.51 -13.10
CA ASP A 156 24.01 -2.91 -12.21
C ASP A 156 23.51 -1.64 -11.50
N SER A 157 22.23 -1.63 -11.17
CA SER A 157 21.50 -0.51 -10.55
C SER A 157 21.16 -0.76 -9.08
N TRP A 158 21.51 -1.93 -8.53
CA TRP A 158 21.41 -2.24 -7.11
C TRP A 158 22.71 -1.92 -6.40
N ILE A 159 22.65 -1.16 -5.31
CA ILE A 159 23.82 -0.78 -4.51
C ILE A 159 23.63 -1.32 -3.10
N GLU A 160 24.63 -2.03 -2.60
CA GLU A 160 24.62 -2.48 -1.20
C GLU A 160 24.66 -1.28 -0.23
N PRO A 161 23.95 -1.32 0.91
CA PRO A 161 23.87 -0.19 1.84
C PRO A 161 25.23 0.34 2.33
N ARG A 162 26.26 -0.52 2.37
CA ARG A 162 27.62 -0.15 2.77
C ARG A 162 28.36 0.66 1.72
N GLU A 163 27.95 0.59 0.47
CA GLU A 163 28.58 1.25 -0.68
C GLU A 163 27.89 2.59 -1.01
N ALA A 164 26.74 2.87 -0.40
CA ALA A 164 25.99 4.10 -0.60
C ALA A 164 26.66 5.27 0.16
N ASP A 165 27.88 5.65 -0.24
CA ASP A 165 28.56 6.82 0.30
C ASP A 165 27.92 8.12 -0.23
N MET A 166 27.15 8.78 0.64
CA MET A 166 26.49 10.06 0.37
C MET A 166 27.41 11.27 0.56
N SER A 167 28.70 11.08 0.78
CA SER A 167 29.67 12.13 1.11
C SER A 167 30.28 12.85 -0.09
N SER A 168 30.02 12.41 -1.32
CA SER A 168 30.64 12.97 -2.52
C SER A 168 30.25 14.43 -2.77
N LYS A 169 31.18 15.26 -3.25
CA LYS A 169 31.00 16.70 -3.50
C LYS A 169 29.92 17.03 -4.55
N SER A 170 29.66 16.13 -5.49
CA SER A 170 28.53 16.21 -6.42
C SER A 170 27.42 15.29 -5.92
N LYS A 171 26.62 15.76 -4.98
CA LYS A 171 25.52 14.96 -4.41
C LYS A 171 24.49 14.68 -5.47
N PRO A 172 24.24 13.41 -5.83
CA PRO A 172 23.19 13.08 -6.79
C PRO A 172 21.80 13.38 -6.21
N THR A 173 20.81 13.49 -7.08
CA THR A 173 19.40 13.54 -6.64
C THR A 173 19.09 12.26 -5.89
N THR A 174 18.69 12.39 -4.65
CA THR A 174 18.35 11.25 -3.78
C THR A 174 16.92 11.33 -3.29
N ILE A 175 16.18 10.23 -3.43
CA ILE A 175 14.78 10.11 -3.03
C ILE A 175 14.65 9.06 -1.94
N PHE A 176 14.17 9.46 -0.78
CA PHE A 176 13.99 8.59 0.38
C PHE A 176 12.58 7.98 0.39
N ALA A 177 12.53 6.65 0.23
CA ALA A 177 11.32 5.82 0.23
C ALA A 177 11.37 4.75 1.34
N GLU A 178 11.85 5.11 2.52
CA GLU A 178 12.29 4.24 3.61
C GLU A 178 11.16 3.66 4.48
N GLY A 179 9.90 3.91 4.09
CA GLY A 179 8.76 3.45 4.88
C GLY A 179 8.79 4.03 6.30
N TYR A 180 8.55 3.19 7.31
CA TYR A 180 8.50 3.66 8.71
C TYR A 180 9.89 4.05 9.26
N ASN A 181 10.98 3.59 8.64
CA ASN A 181 12.34 3.92 9.06
C ASN A 181 12.71 5.40 8.85
N VAL A 182 11.89 6.15 8.15
CA VAL A 182 12.04 7.62 8.01
C VAL A 182 12.16 8.34 9.36
N ALA A 183 11.68 7.77 10.44
CA ALA A 183 11.87 8.30 11.80
C ALA A 183 13.34 8.42 12.20
N ASN A 184 14.23 7.59 11.61
CA ASN A 184 15.66 7.60 11.82
C ASN A 184 16.43 8.46 10.80
N ASN A 185 15.74 9.02 9.79
CA ASN A 185 16.35 9.84 8.76
C ASN A 185 16.50 11.28 9.25
N SER A 186 17.73 11.75 9.43
CA SER A 186 18.04 13.09 9.96
C SER A 186 17.51 14.25 9.10
N PHE A 187 17.26 14.02 7.81
CA PHE A 187 16.72 15.03 6.91
C PHE A 187 15.19 15.15 6.99
N PHE A 188 14.47 14.07 7.34
CA PHE A 188 13.02 14.01 7.23
C PHE A 188 12.28 13.56 8.49
N ASN A 189 12.98 13.28 9.61
CA ASN A 189 12.38 12.86 10.88
C ASN A 189 11.49 13.94 11.55
N TRP A 190 11.59 15.18 11.08
CA TRP A 190 10.73 16.30 11.53
C TRP A 190 9.31 16.25 11.00
N LEU A 191 9.05 15.44 9.98
CA LEU A 191 7.74 15.29 9.37
C LEU A 191 6.78 14.52 10.30
N PRO A 192 5.48 14.88 10.31
CA PRO A 192 4.51 14.32 11.25
C PRO A 192 4.05 12.91 10.83
N PHE A 193 4.96 11.95 10.81
CA PHE A 193 4.61 10.55 10.61
C PHE A 193 3.83 10.00 11.79
N ALA A 194 2.90 9.09 11.50
CA ALA A 194 2.07 8.37 12.45
C ALA A 194 2.06 6.89 12.06
N PRO A 195 3.15 6.17 12.30
CA PRO A 195 3.26 4.77 11.93
C PRO A 195 2.24 3.92 12.70
N ALA A 196 1.85 2.80 12.10
CA ALA A 196 0.95 1.84 12.73
C ALA A 196 1.33 0.41 12.35
N GLN A 197 1.51 -0.45 13.35
CA GLN A 197 1.67 -1.88 13.15
C GLN A 197 0.33 -2.50 12.80
N GLY A 198 0.34 -3.43 11.85
CA GLY A 198 -0.79 -4.27 11.52
C GLY A 198 -0.37 -5.71 11.39
N GLU A 199 -1.23 -6.61 11.84
CA GLU A 199 -1.00 -8.04 11.81
C GLU A 199 -1.91 -8.71 10.81
N ILE A 200 -1.42 -9.78 10.18
CA ILE A 200 -2.08 -10.56 9.14
C ILE A 200 -1.86 -12.04 9.44
N LEU A 201 -2.92 -12.82 9.37
CA LEU A 201 -2.86 -14.28 9.43
C LEU A 201 -2.81 -14.87 8.03
N GLU A 202 -1.97 -15.88 7.83
CA GLU A 202 -2.10 -16.83 6.75
C GLU A 202 -2.91 -18.02 7.23
N LEU A 203 -4.01 -18.30 6.56
CA LEU A 203 -4.94 -19.38 6.88
C LEU A 203 -5.00 -20.35 5.72
N GLN A 204 -5.26 -21.62 6.00
CA GLN A 204 -5.53 -22.66 5.00
C GLN A 204 -6.95 -23.19 5.21
N GLY A 205 -7.72 -23.36 4.14
CA GLY A 205 -9.10 -23.81 4.27
C GLY A 205 -9.77 -24.15 2.93
N PRO A 206 -11.07 -24.47 2.95
CA PRO A 206 -11.82 -24.80 1.76
C PRO A 206 -11.92 -23.59 0.82
N HIS A 207 -12.29 -23.84 -0.44
CA HIS A 207 -12.54 -22.74 -1.38
C HIS A 207 -13.59 -21.75 -0.84
N PHE A 208 -13.21 -20.48 -0.74
CA PHE A 208 -14.02 -19.42 -0.18
C PHE A 208 -13.80 -18.11 -0.95
N PRO A 209 -14.84 -17.28 -1.18
CA PRO A 209 -14.68 -16.03 -1.88
C PRO A 209 -13.88 -14.99 -1.09
N ALA A 210 -13.33 -14.00 -1.78
CA ALA A 210 -12.79 -12.81 -1.14
C ALA A 210 -13.93 -12.04 -0.44
N VAL A 211 -13.80 -11.78 0.85
CA VAL A 211 -14.87 -11.19 1.67
C VAL A 211 -14.33 -10.18 2.67
N SER A 212 -15.11 -9.16 2.97
CA SER A 212 -14.78 -8.15 3.97
C SER A 212 -16.00 -7.59 4.69
N ASN A 213 -15.86 -7.34 6.00
CA ASN A 213 -16.80 -6.52 6.80
C ASN A 213 -16.08 -5.39 7.55
N GLY A 214 -14.85 -5.08 7.13
CA GLY A 214 -13.89 -4.23 7.84
C GLY A 214 -12.60 -4.98 8.12
N THR A 215 -12.68 -6.24 8.53
CA THR A 215 -11.63 -7.26 8.38
C THR A 215 -11.89 -8.01 7.08
N TRP A 216 -10.87 -8.53 6.46
CA TRP A 216 -10.98 -9.22 5.17
C TRP A 216 -10.39 -10.63 5.26
N LEU A 217 -10.92 -11.54 4.45
CA LEU A 217 -10.34 -12.83 4.08
C LEU A 217 -10.17 -12.83 2.56
N LEU A 218 -8.95 -13.06 2.09
CA LEU A 218 -8.60 -12.97 0.68
C LEU A 218 -7.92 -14.24 0.21
N PRO A 219 -8.38 -14.92 -0.85
CA PRO A 219 -7.65 -16.01 -1.47
C PRO A 219 -6.22 -15.58 -1.79
N HIS A 220 -5.23 -16.44 -1.54
CA HIS A 220 -3.82 -16.14 -1.80
C HIS A 220 -3.25 -17.10 -2.84
N CYS A 221 -2.67 -18.20 -2.45
CA CYS A 221 -2.20 -19.25 -3.35
C CYS A 221 -2.79 -20.60 -2.91
N ASP A 222 -3.08 -21.45 -3.87
CA ASP A 222 -3.69 -22.75 -3.65
C ASP A 222 -4.95 -22.68 -2.75
N ASP A 223 -4.94 -23.34 -1.59
CA ASP A 223 -5.98 -23.34 -0.57
C ASP A 223 -5.69 -22.36 0.59
N LYS A 224 -4.75 -21.42 0.39
CA LYS A 224 -4.35 -20.44 1.40
C LYS A 224 -5.08 -19.11 1.26
N TYR A 225 -5.17 -18.42 2.37
CA TYR A 225 -5.85 -17.14 2.51
C TYR A 225 -5.03 -16.20 3.37
N LEU A 226 -5.04 -14.92 3.04
CA LEU A 226 -4.59 -13.88 3.95
C LEU A 226 -5.79 -13.24 4.63
N SER A 227 -5.67 -12.95 5.92
CA SER A 227 -6.72 -12.29 6.69
C SER A 227 -6.16 -11.21 7.62
N GLY A 228 -6.85 -10.09 7.68
CA GLY A 228 -6.45 -8.97 8.54
C GLY A 228 -7.30 -7.72 8.32
N SER A 229 -6.85 -6.60 8.83
CA SER A 229 -5.64 -6.46 9.63
C SER A 229 -5.95 -5.75 10.94
N THR A 230 -5.07 -5.92 11.91
CA THR A 230 -5.09 -5.12 13.13
C THR A 230 -4.53 -3.72 12.89
N TRP A 231 -4.68 -2.85 13.91
CA TRP A 231 -4.19 -1.47 13.87
C TRP A 231 -3.72 -1.03 15.25
N LYS A 232 -2.39 -0.88 15.43
CA LYS A 232 -1.77 -0.54 16.70
C LYS A 232 -0.75 0.59 16.50
N HIS A 233 -0.79 1.62 17.34
CA HIS A 233 0.10 2.79 17.25
C HIS A 233 1.21 2.81 18.30
N THR A 234 1.20 1.88 19.23
CA THR A 234 2.20 1.71 20.29
C THR A 234 2.91 0.39 20.15
N ASP A 235 4.10 0.22 20.73
CA ASP A 235 4.90 -1.01 20.69
C ASP A 235 5.04 -1.58 19.28
N LEU A 236 5.45 -0.73 18.33
CA LEU A 236 5.42 -1.02 16.90
C LEU A 236 6.35 -2.16 16.46
N ASN A 237 7.35 -2.50 17.25
CA ASN A 237 8.32 -3.58 16.94
C ASN A 237 8.02 -4.88 17.71
N SER A 238 6.82 -5.02 18.25
CA SER A 238 6.46 -6.20 19.06
C SER A 238 6.34 -7.51 18.26
N GLY A 239 6.38 -7.42 16.92
CA GLY A 239 6.09 -8.59 16.06
C GLY A 239 4.61 -8.99 16.11
N PRO A 240 4.27 -10.21 15.63
CA PRO A 240 2.94 -10.78 15.78
C PRO A 240 2.60 -11.06 17.25
N THR A 241 1.35 -10.79 17.65
CA THR A 241 0.90 -10.91 19.05
C THR A 241 -0.32 -11.81 19.20
N LEU A 242 -0.48 -12.46 20.38
CA LEU A 242 -1.67 -13.24 20.68
C LEU A 242 -2.94 -12.37 20.70
N GLU A 243 -2.81 -11.11 21.10
CA GLU A 243 -3.90 -10.14 21.10
C GLU A 243 -4.35 -9.83 19.67
N GLY A 244 -3.41 -9.52 18.77
CA GLY A 244 -3.70 -9.24 17.36
C GLY A 244 -4.33 -10.42 16.65
N LYS A 245 -3.81 -11.63 16.90
CA LYS A 245 -4.40 -12.89 16.42
C LYS A 245 -5.86 -13.01 16.90
N SER A 246 -6.09 -12.85 18.19
CA SER A 246 -7.42 -12.96 18.80
C SER A 246 -8.39 -11.93 18.23
N GLU A 247 -7.91 -10.70 17.95
CA GLU A 247 -8.69 -9.65 17.31
C GLU A 247 -9.14 -10.05 15.91
N ILE A 248 -8.22 -10.60 15.08
CA ILE A 248 -8.54 -11.05 13.72
C ILE A 248 -9.59 -12.16 13.76
N TYR A 249 -9.38 -13.22 14.57
CA TYR A 249 -10.35 -14.31 14.71
C TYR A 249 -11.72 -13.82 15.18
N ARG A 250 -11.76 -12.92 16.15
CA ARG A 250 -13.02 -12.33 16.64
C ARG A 250 -13.78 -11.58 15.52
N LYS A 251 -13.06 -10.89 14.67
CA LYS A 251 -13.65 -10.14 13.54
C LYS A 251 -14.09 -11.05 12.39
N LEU A 252 -13.51 -12.26 12.26
CA LEU A 252 -13.86 -13.23 11.23
C LEU A 252 -15.07 -14.11 11.58
N LYS A 253 -15.73 -13.92 12.71
CA LYS A 253 -16.89 -14.75 13.12
C LYS A 253 -18.08 -14.73 12.14
N PHE A 254 -18.07 -13.86 11.15
CA PHE A 254 -19.10 -13.82 10.10
C PHE A 254 -18.89 -14.86 9.00
N ILE A 255 -17.78 -15.59 9.00
CA ILE A 255 -17.49 -16.73 8.12
C ILE A 255 -17.31 -18.01 8.96
N PRO A 256 -17.35 -19.22 8.36
CA PRO A 256 -17.12 -20.47 9.08
C PRO A 256 -15.63 -20.67 9.41
N ILE A 257 -15.10 -19.82 10.28
CA ILE A 257 -13.66 -19.73 10.59
C ILE A 257 -13.08 -21.01 11.16
N ASN A 258 -13.90 -21.89 11.76
CA ASN A 258 -13.52 -23.21 12.26
C ASN A 258 -13.10 -24.19 11.15
N GLN A 259 -13.40 -23.89 9.89
CA GLN A 259 -12.97 -24.66 8.72
C GLN A 259 -11.56 -24.24 8.24
N PHE A 260 -11.00 -23.19 8.82
CA PHE A 260 -9.69 -22.66 8.45
C PHE A 260 -8.66 -22.97 9.54
N ARG A 261 -7.49 -23.42 9.11
CA ARG A 261 -6.33 -23.67 9.97
C ARG A 261 -5.31 -22.55 9.81
N GLU A 262 -4.77 -22.06 10.90
CA GLU A 262 -3.65 -21.12 10.87
C GLU A 262 -2.40 -21.78 10.30
N VAL A 263 -1.72 -21.09 9.40
CA VAL A 263 -0.45 -21.51 8.79
C VAL A 263 0.67 -20.61 9.29
N ASP A 264 0.46 -19.29 9.29
CA ASP A 264 1.47 -18.33 9.72
C ASP A 264 0.83 -17.03 10.24
N HIS A 265 1.63 -16.20 10.91
CA HIS A 265 1.22 -14.95 11.51
C HIS A 265 2.29 -13.88 11.31
N PHE A 266 1.96 -12.85 10.58
CA PHE A 266 2.87 -11.77 10.18
C PHE A 266 2.50 -10.44 10.81
N SER A 267 3.49 -9.56 10.97
CA SER A 267 3.26 -8.15 11.29
C SER A 267 4.08 -7.23 10.40
N GLY A 268 3.57 -6.02 10.17
CA GLY A 268 4.28 -5.00 9.41
C GLY A 268 3.90 -3.59 9.85
N ILE A 269 4.86 -2.67 9.78
CA ILE A 269 4.67 -1.30 10.22
C ILE A 269 4.40 -0.41 9.01
N ARG A 270 3.20 0.14 8.95
CA ARG A 270 2.77 1.09 7.91
C ARG A 270 3.35 2.46 8.21
N SER A 271 3.94 3.07 7.21
CA SER A 271 4.37 4.47 7.24
C SER A 271 3.15 5.38 7.05
N GLY A 272 2.35 5.57 8.09
CA GLY A 272 1.22 6.49 8.10
C GLY A 272 1.65 7.92 8.41
N THR A 273 0.76 8.87 8.13
CA THR A 273 0.90 10.30 8.44
C THR A 273 -0.29 10.78 9.25
N LYS A 274 -0.14 11.89 9.98
CA LYS A 274 -1.23 12.42 10.82
C LYS A 274 -2.48 12.79 10.01
N ASP A 275 -2.31 13.29 8.80
CA ASP A 275 -3.40 13.67 7.89
C ASP A 275 -3.83 12.57 6.92
N ARG A 276 -3.20 11.40 7.01
CA ARG A 276 -3.46 10.20 6.18
C ARG A 276 -3.19 10.38 4.69
N ASN A 277 -2.43 11.41 4.30
CA ASN A 277 -1.97 11.61 2.93
C ASN A 277 -0.47 11.35 2.82
N PRO A 278 0.03 10.89 1.68
CA PRO A 278 1.46 10.74 1.44
C PRO A 278 2.22 12.06 1.63
N ILE A 279 3.50 11.98 1.93
CA ILE A 279 4.40 13.13 2.00
C ILE A 279 5.42 12.97 0.88
N ILE A 280 5.35 13.90 -0.07
CA ILE A 280 6.18 13.89 -1.28
C ILE A 280 6.74 15.30 -1.49
N GLY A 281 8.00 15.39 -1.88
CA GLY A 281 8.57 16.68 -2.22
C GLY A 281 10.04 16.83 -1.94
N ARG A 282 10.55 18.00 -2.25
CA ARG A 282 11.94 18.40 -2.08
C ARG A 282 12.19 18.90 -0.67
N HIS A 283 13.33 18.53 -0.09
CA HIS A 283 13.77 19.08 1.20
C HIS A 283 13.91 20.61 1.15
N PRO A 284 13.48 21.34 2.19
CA PRO A 284 13.46 22.81 2.16
C PRO A 284 14.83 23.47 1.86
N THR A 285 15.91 22.92 2.38
CA THR A 285 17.28 23.49 2.26
C THR A 285 18.24 22.64 1.42
N HIS A 286 17.93 21.38 1.16
CA HIS A 286 18.77 20.46 0.39
C HIS A 286 18.12 20.16 -0.96
N GLN A 287 18.50 20.92 -1.98
CA GLN A 287 17.84 20.90 -3.29
C GLN A 287 17.89 19.56 -4.03
N ASN A 288 18.82 18.70 -3.69
CA ASN A 288 18.99 17.36 -4.27
C ASN A 288 18.34 16.24 -3.46
N LEU A 289 17.73 16.54 -2.31
CA LEU A 289 17.06 15.54 -1.46
C LEU A 289 15.55 15.63 -1.58
N PHE A 290 14.92 14.48 -1.75
CA PHE A 290 13.47 14.35 -1.86
C PHE A 290 12.96 13.25 -0.92
N ILE A 291 11.70 13.38 -0.53
CA ILE A 291 10.97 12.32 0.17
C ILE A 291 9.84 11.80 -0.71
N PHE A 292 9.63 10.48 -0.66
CA PHE A 292 8.54 9.77 -1.29
C PHE A 292 7.99 8.70 -0.34
N ASN A 293 7.13 9.10 0.59
CA ASN A 293 6.78 8.26 1.74
C ASN A 293 5.37 8.56 2.28
N GLY A 294 4.97 7.87 3.36
CA GLY A 294 3.73 8.18 4.08
C GLY A 294 2.47 7.53 3.49
N PHE A 295 2.59 6.45 2.72
CA PHE A 295 1.46 5.83 2.01
C PHE A 295 0.51 5.03 2.91
N GLY A 296 0.87 4.75 4.15
CA GLY A 296 0.04 4.07 5.15
C GLY A 296 -0.49 2.73 4.66
N SER A 297 -1.80 2.52 4.74
CA SER A 297 -2.47 1.27 4.30
C SER A 297 -2.93 1.29 2.84
N ARG A 298 -2.73 2.39 2.12
CA ARG A 298 -3.23 2.58 0.76
C ARG A 298 -2.12 2.56 -0.30
N GLY A 299 -0.93 2.08 0.05
CA GLY A 299 0.23 2.09 -0.83
C GLY A 299 -0.04 1.43 -2.19
N SER A 300 -0.62 0.24 -2.22
CA SER A 300 -0.96 -0.45 -3.48
C SER A 300 -1.92 0.34 -4.39
N THR A 301 -2.73 1.23 -3.81
CA THR A 301 -3.63 2.11 -4.57
C THR A 301 -2.90 3.33 -5.10
N THR A 302 -2.19 4.07 -4.24
CA THR A 302 -1.84 5.48 -4.47
C THR A 302 -0.40 5.71 -4.93
N ILE A 303 0.52 4.76 -4.72
CA ILE A 303 1.95 4.98 -4.98
C ILE A 303 2.21 5.31 -6.45
N LYS A 304 1.58 4.63 -7.40
CA LYS A 304 1.87 4.86 -8.82
C LYS A 304 1.44 6.25 -9.30
N LEU A 305 0.24 6.71 -8.92
CA LEU A 305 -0.18 8.07 -9.24
C LEU A 305 0.73 9.11 -8.57
N SER A 306 1.10 8.88 -7.34
CA SER A 306 2.06 9.72 -6.59
C SER A 306 3.44 9.76 -7.24
N ALA A 307 3.92 8.64 -7.80
CA ALA A 307 5.17 8.60 -8.56
C ALA A 307 5.09 9.45 -9.83
N ASN A 308 3.96 9.43 -10.54
CA ASN A 308 3.73 10.30 -11.68
C ASN A 308 3.82 11.79 -11.31
N HIS A 309 3.24 12.18 -10.17
CA HIS A 309 3.35 13.56 -9.67
C HIS A 309 4.80 13.94 -9.34
N LEU A 310 5.55 13.08 -8.65
CA LEU A 310 6.95 13.35 -8.36
C LEU A 310 7.81 13.46 -9.63
N ILE A 311 7.59 12.59 -10.60
CA ILE A 311 8.29 12.64 -11.90
C ILE A 311 7.95 13.96 -12.64
N ASN A 312 6.70 14.38 -12.66
CA ASN A 312 6.32 15.65 -13.26
C ASN A 312 7.00 16.85 -12.57
N LEU A 313 7.18 16.81 -11.25
CA LEU A 313 7.97 17.80 -10.53
C LEU A 313 9.45 17.77 -10.97
N LEU A 314 10.06 16.58 -11.05
CA LEU A 314 11.48 16.40 -11.38
C LEU A 314 11.81 16.79 -12.83
N VAL A 315 10.92 16.45 -13.78
CA VAL A 315 11.19 16.60 -15.23
C VAL A 315 10.64 17.91 -15.78
N ARG A 316 9.43 18.31 -15.33
CA ARG A 316 8.67 19.43 -15.92
C ARG A 316 8.48 20.58 -14.95
N ASN A 317 9.01 20.47 -13.73
CA ASN A 317 8.82 21.44 -12.64
C ASN A 317 7.33 21.76 -12.36
N VAL A 318 6.44 20.77 -12.55
CA VAL A 318 5.02 20.90 -12.23
C VAL A 318 4.86 20.73 -10.72
N GLU A 319 4.15 21.63 -10.08
CA GLU A 319 3.90 21.56 -8.64
C GLU A 319 3.11 20.31 -8.25
N LEU A 320 3.44 19.79 -7.08
CA LEU A 320 2.72 18.67 -6.49
C LEU A 320 1.32 19.10 -6.01
N PRO A 321 0.32 18.25 -6.10
CA PRO A 321 -0.97 18.47 -5.44
C PRO A 321 -0.78 18.80 -3.95
N SER A 322 -1.47 19.84 -3.47
CA SER A 322 -1.26 20.40 -2.12
C SER A 322 -1.38 19.38 -1.00
N HIS A 323 -2.31 18.41 -1.14
CA HIS A 323 -2.58 17.38 -0.12
C HIS A 323 -1.46 16.35 0.02
N ILE A 324 -0.56 16.18 -0.97
CA ILE A 324 0.61 15.29 -0.87
C ILE A 324 1.93 16.06 -0.76
N ASN A 325 1.93 17.37 -1.06
CA ASN A 325 3.15 18.17 -1.06
C ASN A 325 3.72 18.32 0.37
N LEU A 326 5.02 18.02 0.53
CA LEU A 326 5.77 18.23 1.78
C LEU A 326 5.59 19.64 2.34
N ASN A 327 5.46 20.64 1.48
CA ASN A 327 5.37 22.06 1.86
C ASN A 327 4.20 22.36 2.82
N ARG A 328 3.16 21.52 2.88
CA ARG A 328 2.06 21.66 3.85
C ARG A 328 2.50 21.52 5.32
N PHE A 329 3.72 21.04 5.53
CA PHE A 329 4.31 20.85 6.87
C PHE A 329 5.49 21.80 7.16
N MET A 330 5.68 22.86 6.41
CA MET A 330 6.77 23.82 6.62
C MET A 330 6.80 24.46 7.99
N GLU A 331 5.67 24.54 8.69
CA GLU A 331 5.63 25.03 10.08
C GLU A 331 6.40 24.11 11.05
N TYR A 332 6.41 22.78 10.80
CA TYR A 332 7.20 21.83 11.59
C TYR A 332 8.69 22.05 11.35
N TYR A 333 9.08 22.29 10.11
CA TYR A 333 10.47 22.56 9.77
C TYR A 333 11.00 23.84 10.43
N ARG A 334 10.25 24.93 10.39
CA ARG A 334 10.64 26.21 11.00
C ARG A 334 10.83 26.15 12.52
N LYS A 335 10.23 25.19 13.20
CA LYS A 335 10.40 25.00 14.65
C LYS A 335 11.73 24.35 15.02
N ILE A 336 12.38 23.63 14.10
CA ILE A 336 13.65 22.92 14.33
C ILE A 336 14.85 23.57 13.62
N SER A 337 14.58 24.43 12.66
CA SER A 337 15.57 25.19 11.88
C SER A 337 15.20 26.67 11.97
N PRO A 338 15.50 27.35 13.07
CA PRO A 338 15.20 28.76 13.27
C PRO A 338 15.96 29.67 12.31
#